data_52459e976cc5c2acf07580cb2ef39d70
#
_entry.id   52459e976cc5c2acf07580cb2ef39d70
#
_cell.length_a   1.000
_cell.length_b   1.000
_cell.length_c   1.000
_cell.angle_alpha   90.00
_cell.angle_beta   90.00
_cell.angle_gamma   90.00
#
_symmetry.space_group_name_H-M   'P 1'
#
loop_
_entity.id
_entity.type
_entity.pdbx_description
1 polymer ?
#
loop_
_entity_poly.entity_id
_entity_poly.type
_entity_poly.pdbx_seq_one_letter_code
_entity_poly.pdbx_strand_id
1 'polypeptide(L)'
;MTDLERYYEAKEAYYNGEPIMTDLEFDELERSLGLENKSEIGARHNPSYTIKHPFIMGSLSKVQIKENEDGTVNWEDYYNDICSYIKRNYKEPYLIMSPKYDGCSFEVVVGKNGKIESISSRGDGEYGKNLYDHLLRHVKTSVDQLYTAIGGAFTCRGEVLIKKSIFESKYSEFVNPRSFVSGVLNRDYTDEPAFQEMLNDLSIVIYDIRWPRNDGTFAETDFSSFLYDAKPKFYKEQQILNSKSFQQYYKIFAEYREKCEFALDGFVIKPAVEFRTENLTEPRPKDCVAVKFIPMLEETVVEEIIWSTRKTNELIPVIKVKPVIMDGKEVTRASAHNYGYLLDNKISVGTKVILSLAGDIIPFIYKVTDTSGFDINKLCLPHNIETTIDGCHLNKILSKQELTKKRFMNSVSALNIPNMGPAIAERLFDYLNRNDLAEEYGDFFTIESKETPDNILLVNPYDIEMGIGGKTGISVKKDFDKIIKSLTLKDIILSLSIEDCGPKIAEQIEKQLLYGNGDFTHLAEKAYKWVFDDNSEERNRILNILIGLNMTYDDFKKKFDKEAEKVSNQIPVILTGEPNNYASKGEFLQCNPQYRLTGSWKEVKIVFTNSLDSNTSKMKKAREKNIEIRLY
;
A
#
# COMPACT_ATOMS: atom_id res chain seq x y z
N MET A 1 1.57 -7.08 -20.49
CA MET A 1 2.18 -6.38 -19.34
C MET A 1 3.67 -6.58 -19.41
N THR A 2 4.46 -5.53 -19.39
CA THR A 2 5.92 -5.65 -19.32
C THR A 2 6.35 -6.01 -17.89
N ASP A 3 7.54 -6.57 -17.72
CA ASP A 3 8.06 -6.88 -16.36
C ASP A 3 8.12 -5.65 -15.46
N LEU A 4 8.32 -4.47 -16.03
CA LEU A 4 8.31 -3.21 -15.31
C LEU A 4 6.90 -2.82 -14.82
N GLU A 5 5.87 -3.00 -15.63
CA GLU A 5 4.47 -2.79 -15.25
C GLU A 5 4.06 -3.78 -14.17
N ARG A 6 4.44 -5.05 -14.32
CA ARG A 6 4.22 -6.10 -13.33
C ARG A 6 4.89 -5.80 -11.99
N TYR A 7 6.10 -5.24 -12.02
CA TYR A 7 6.81 -4.80 -10.81
C TYR A 7 6.04 -3.70 -10.06
N TYR A 8 5.58 -2.66 -10.77
CA TYR A 8 4.86 -1.56 -10.11
C TYR A 8 3.50 -2.00 -9.58
N GLU A 9 2.76 -2.83 -10.31
CA GLU A 9 1.50 -3.39 -9.86
C GLU A 9 1.67 -4.27 -8.62
N ALA A 10 2.65 -5.16 -8.63
CA ALA A 10 2.96 -5.99 -7.48
C ALA A 10 3.40 -5.20 -6.25
N LYS A 11 4.19 -4.14 -6.47
CA LYS A 11 4.60 -3.22 -5.42
C LYS A 11 3.41 -2.51 -4.79
N GLU A 12 2.48 -2.01 -5.59
CA GLU A 12 1.28 -1.33 -5.11
C GLU A 12 0.35 -2.30 -4.37
N ALA A 13 0.12 -3.49 -4.92
CA ALA A 13 -0.68 -4.54 -4.30
C ALA A 13 -0.11 -5.00 -2.95
N TYR A 14 1.20 -5.16 -2.86
CA TYR A 14 1.88 -5.52 -1.61
C TYR A 14 1.64 -4.48 -0.50
N TYR A 15 1.78 -3.19 -0.82
CA TYR A 15 1.58 -2.12 0.16
C TYR A 15 0.11 -1.86 0.50
N ASN A 16 -0.82 -2.24 -0.37
CA ASN A 16 -2.25 -2.17 -0.12
C ASN A 16 -2.79 -3.39 0.67
N GLY A 17 -1.92 -4.37 1.00
CA GLY A 17 -2.27 -5.56 1.78
C GLY A 17 -2.90 -6.69 0.96
N GLU A 18 -2.89 -6.59 -0.37
CA GLU A 18 -3.36 -7.60 -1.31
C GLU A 18 -2.24 -8.02 -2.28
N PRO A 19 -1.15 -8.67 -1.81
CA PRO A 19 -0.02 -9.01 -2.67
C PRO A 19 -0.43 -9.96 -3.80
N ILE A 20 -0.01 -9.63 -5.03
CA ILE A 20 -0.31 -10.39 -6.25
C ILE A 20 0.81 -11.35 -6.66
N MET A 21 1.96 -11.27 -6.00
CA MET A 21 3.08 -12.20 -6.14
C MET A 21 3.78 -12.38 -4.80
N THR A 22 4.62 -13.40 -4.71
CA THR A 22 5.41 -13.67 -3.51
C THR A 22 6.56 -12.67 -3.36
N ASP A 23 7.05 -12.50 -2.14
CA ASP A 23 8.25 -11.68 -1.86
C ASP A 23 9.46 -12.13 -2.68
N LEU A 24 9.60 -13.45 -2.90
CA LEU A 24 10.69 -14.02 -3.69
C LEU A 24 10.59 -13.62 -5.16
N GLU A 25 9.41 -13.78 -5.76
CA GLU A 25 9.15 -13.38 -7.15
C GLU A 25 9.30 -11.88 -7.33
N PHE A 26 8.83 -11.10 -6.36
CA PHE A 26 9.01 -9.65 -6.37
C PHE A 26 10.49 -9.28 -6.31
N ASP A 27 11.25 -9.90 -5.41
CA ASP A 27 12.68 -9.66 -5.26
C ASP A 27 13.48 -10.12 -6.52
N GLU A 28 13.08 -11.22 -7.18
CA GLU A 28 13.67 -11.68 -8.44
C GLU A 28 13.31 -10.75 -9.60
N LEU A 29 12.07 -10.28 -9.67
CA LEU A 29 11.61 -9.32 -10.68
C LEU A 29 12.32 -7.96 -10.50
N GLU A 30 12.44 -7.47 -9.27
CA GLU A 30 13.19 -6.25 -8.93
C GLU A 30 14.66 -6.36 -9.35
N ARG A 31 15.27 -7.53 -9.13
CA ARG A 31 16.66 -7.82 -9.52
C ARG A 31 16.81 -7.90 -11.04
N SER A 32 15.93 -8.60 -11.73
CA SER A 32 15.98 -8.75 -13.19
C SER A 32 15.85 -7.42 -13.91
N LEU A 33 15.08 -6.49 -13.34
CA LEU A 33 14.89 -5.14 -13.85
C LEU A 33 16.01 -4.16 -13.44
N GLY A 34 16.96 -4.59 -12.60
CA GLY A 34 18.02 -3.72 -12.06
C GLY A 34 17.49 -2.55 -11.23
N LEU A 35 16.32 -2.73 -10.60
CA LEU A 35 15.65 -1.71 -9.80
C LEU A 35 16.06 -1.74 -8.33
N GLU A 36 16.86 -2.70 -7.90
CA GLU A 36 17.34 -2.85 -6.52
C GLU A 36 17.98 -1.58 -5.93
N ASN A 37 18.49 -0.71 -6.79
CA ASN A 37 19.17 0.53 -6.40
C ASN A 37 18.39 1.81 -6.75
N LYS A 38 17.16 1.72 -7.25
CA LYS A 38 16.37 2.93 -7.54
C LYS A 38 15.63 3.42 -6.31
N SER A 39 15.56 4.74 -6.19
CA SER A 39 15.15 5.51 -5.01
C SER A 39 13.66 5.48 -4.65
N GLU A 40 12.85 4.67 -5.32
CA GLU A 40 11.41 4.60 -5.02
C GLU A 40 11.12 3.55 -3.96
N ILE A 41 10.89 4.01 -2.73
CA ILE A 41 10.47 3.18 -1.60
C ILE A 41 8.96 3.32 -1.43
N GLY A 42 8.27 2.21 -1.14
CA GLY A 42 6.86 2.21 -0.75
C GLY A 42 5.85 2.40 -1.89
N ALA A 43 4.57 2.40 -1.54
CA ALA A 43 3.47 2.73 -2.44
C ALA A 43 3.47 4.23 -2.79
N ARG A 44 3.02 4.57 -3.99
CA ARG A 44 2.88 5.97 -4.41
C ARG A 44 1.93 6.71 -3.48
N HIS A 45 2.23 7.97 -3.26
CA HIS A 45 1.57 8.97 -2.43
C HIS A 45 0.14 8.63 -1.96
N ASN A 46 0.03 8.06 -0.75
CA ASN A 46 -1.25 7.91 -0.08
C ASN A 46 -1.59 9.25 0.62
N PRO A 47 -2.78 9.85 0.42
CA PRO A 47 -3.19 11.10 1.08
C PRO A 47 -3.12 11.06 2.61
N SER A 48 -3.16 9.86 3.21
CA SER A 48 -3.00 9.68 4.67
C SER A 48 -1.55 9.81 5.17
N TYR A 49 -0.55 9.87 4.26
CA TYR A 49 0.85 10.04 4.63
C TYR A 49 1.17 11.51 4.81
N THR A 50 1.04 12.00 6.03
CA THR A 50 1.14 13.42 6.38
C THR A 50 2.39 13.77 7.17
N ILE A 51 3.06 12.79 7.79
CA ILE A 51 4.23 13.00 8.64
C ILE A 51 5.50 12.76 7.80
N LYS A 52 6.29 13.81 7.64
CA LYS A 52 7.58 13.71 6.98
C LYS A 52 8.64 13.16 7.93
N HIS A 53 9.36 12.13 7.47
CA HIS A 53 10.48 11.58 8.23
C HIS A 53 11.68 12.55 8.25
N PRO A 54 12.36 12.73 9.39
CA PRO A 54 13.63 13.47 9.45
C PRO A 54 14.71 12.81 8.58
N PHE A 55 14.68 11.49 8.48
CA PHE A 55 15.56 10.67 7.67
C PHE A 55 14.75 9.67 6.88
N ILE A 56 15.22 9.29 5.69
CA ILE A 56 14.51 8.30 4.86
C ILE A 56 14.36 6.98 5.63
N MET A 57 13.13 6.47 5.73
CA MET A 57 12.84 5.13 6.25
C MET A 57 12.94 4.08 5.12
N GLY A 58 14.19 3.74 4.78
CA GLY A 58 14.47 2.81 3.69
C GLY A 58 14.17 1.35 4.00
N SER A 59 14.31 0.53 2.97
CA SER A 59 14.29 -0.93 3.09
C SER A 59 15.72 -1.48 3.09
N LEU A 60 15.94 -2.62 3.75
CA LEU A 60 17.23 -3.30 3.72
C LEU A 60 17.41 -4.03 2.38
N SER A 61 18.66 -4.04 1.88
CA SER A 61 19.05 -4.99 0.84
C SER A 61 18.92 -6.41 1.37
N LYS A 62 18.54 -7.36 0.51
CA LYS A 62 18.19 -8.72 0.94
C LYS A 62 19.15 -9.74 0.35
N VAL A 63 19.57 -10.71 1.15
CA VAL A 63 20.27 -11.92 0.72
C VAL A 63 19.39 -13.12 1.04
N GLN A 64 18.99 -13.86 0.01
CA GLN A 64 18.23 -15.09 0.16
C GLN A 64 19.20 -16.27 0.12
N ILE A 65 19.33 -16.99 1.24
CA ILE A 65 20.09 -18.24 1.26
C ILE A 65 19.27 -19.33 0.56
N LYS A 66 19.90 -20.03 -0.36
CA LYS A 66 19.30 -21.14 -1.12
C LYS A 66 20.13 -22.41 -0.89
N GLU A 67 19.45 -23.54 -0.84
CA GLU A 67 20.08 -24.85 -0.91
C GLU A 67 20.41 -25.21 -2.37
N ASN A 68 21.52 -25.87 -2.57
CA ASN A 68 21.87 -26.48 -3.83
C ASN A 68 20.95 -27.69 -4.12
N GLU A 69 21.04 -28.25 -5.32
CA GLU A 69 20.25 -29.45 -5.71
C GLU A 69 20.52 -30.67 -4.82
N ASP A 70 21.70 -30.74 -4.20
CA ASP A 70 22.11 -31.80 -3.27
C ASP A 70 21.77 -31.51 -1.80
N GLY A 71 21.04 -30.43 -1.51
CA GLY A 71 20.66 -30.00 -0.15
C GLY A 71 21.78 -29.30 0.63
N THR A 72 22.91 -29.01 0.00
CA THR A 72 24.00 -28.27 0.63
C THR A 72 23.86 -26.78 0.45
N VAL A 73 24.48 -25.99 1.34
CA VAL A 73 24.52 -24.51 1.26
C VAL A 73 25.99 -24.08 1.22
N ASN A 74 26.33 -23.24 0.26
CA ASN A 74 27.67 -22.65 0.17
C ASN A 74 27.80 -21.45 1.12
N TRP A 75 27.97 -21.72 2.40
CA TRP A 75 28.05 -20.72 3.47
C TRP A 75 29.20 -19.73 3.30
N GLU A 76 30.27 -20.15 2.64
CA GLU A 76 31.47 -19.33 2.43
C GLU A 76 31.20 -18.23 1.41
N ASP A 77 30.53 -18.55 0.31
CA ASP A 77 30.17 -17.60 -0.72
C ASP A 77 29.18 -16.54 -0.16
N TYR A 78 28.13 -16.99 0.53
CA TYR A 78 27.18 -16.05 1.17
C TYR A 78 27.86 -15.14 2.19
N TYR A 79 28.75 -15.68 3.02
CA TYR A 79 29.50 -14.87 3.98
C TYR A 79 30.39 -13.84 3.27
N ASN A 80 31.10 -14.25 2.21
CA ASN A 80 31.96 -13.38 1.42
C ASN A 80 31.18 -12.29 0.71
N ASP A 81 30.00 -12.59 0.16
CA ASP A 81 29.12 -11.63 -0.48
C ASP A 81 28.62 -10.58 0.51
N ILE A 82 28.15 -11.02 1.69
CA ILE A 82 27.73 -10.13 2.77
C ILE A 82 28.88 -9.25 3.22
N CYS A 83 30.07 -9.82 3.46
CA CYS A 83 31.26 -9.07 3.83
C CYS A 83 31.67 -8.07 2.74
N SER A 84 31.59 -8.45 1.47
CA SER A 84 31.93 -7.58 0.35
C SER A 84 30.96 -6.42 0.23
N TYR A 85 29.65 -6.67 0.42
CA TYR A 85 28.61 -5.64 0.44
C TYR A 85 28.85 -4.62 1.55
N ILE A 86 29.06 -5.08 2.79
CA ILE A 86 29.25 -4.22 3.96
C ILE A 86 30.62 -3.53 3.94
N LYS A 87 31.71 -4.25 3.57
CA LYS A 87 33.06 -3.69 3.51
C LYS A 87 33.25 -2.59 2.47
N ARG A 88 32.48 -2.57 1.42
CA ARG A 88 32.50 -1.45 0.45
C ARG A 88 32.21 -0.10 1.13
N ASN A 89 31.54 -0.13 2.27
CA ASN A 89 31.06 1.03 2.98
C ASN A 89 31.67 1.21 4.39
N TYR A 90 32.30 0.15 4.96
CA TYR A 90 32.86 0.17 6.32
C TYR A 90 34.25 -0.48 6.38
N LYS A 91 35.11 0.13 7.22
CA LYS A 91 36.51 -0.34 7.41
C LYS A 91 36.66 -1.41 8.50
N GLU A 92 35.65 -1.62 9.34
CA GLU A 92 35.76 -2.52 10.48
C GLU A 92 35.23 -3.93 10.23
N PRO A 93 35.90 -4.96 10.79
CA PRO A 93 35.71 -6.36 10.38
C PRO A 93 34.64 -7.12 11.18
N TYR A 94 34.06 -6.52 12.22
CA TYR A 94 33.12 -7.24 13.08
C TYR A 94 31.69 -7.00 12.63
N LEU A 95 30.98 -8.10 12.37
CA LEU A 95 29.58 -8.08 11.99
C LEU A 95 28.72 -8.58 13.17
N ILE A 96 27.56 -7.96 13.36
CA ILE A 96 26.55 -8.37 14.32
C ILE A 96 25.34 -8.91 13.57
N MET A 97 24.82 -10.02 14.05
CA MET A 97 23.56 -10.61 13.60
C MET A 97 22.48 -10.37 14.63
N SER A 98 21.33 -9.82 14.19
CA SER A 98 20.17 -9.55 15.02
C SER A 98 18.88 -10.06 14.38
N PRO A 99 17.82 -10.40 15.14
CA PRO A 99 16.54 -10.83 14.56
C PRO A 99 15.94 -9.78 13.64
N LYS A 100 15.36 -10.23 12.52
CA LYS A 100 14.51 -9.42 11.65
C LYS A 100 13.06 -9.73 11.99
N TYR A 101 12.43 -8.84 12.71
CA TYR A 101 11.03 -8.97 13.08
C TYR A 101 10.12 -8.73 11.86
N ASP A 102 9.02 -9.46 11.78
CA ASP A 102 8.01 -9.34 10.74
C ASP A 102 6.75 -8.64 11.28
N GLY A 103 6.71 -7.34 11.13
CA GLY A 103 5.64 -6.46 11.59
C GLY A 103 5.47 -5.23 10.70
N CYS A 104 5.12 -4.10 11.32
CA CYS A 104 4.99 -2.80 10.67
C CYS A 104 5.97 -1.80 11.27
N SER A 105 6.88 -1.26 10.47
CA SER A 105 7.88 -0.32 10.93
C SER A 105 7.25 1.02 11.32
N PHE A 106 7.77 1.61 12.40
CA PHE A 106 7.39 2.94 12.87
C PHE A 106 8.61 3.79 13.22
N GLU A 107 8.41 5.11 13.25
CA GLU A 107 9.41 6.08 13.72
C GLU A 107 8.79 7.00 14.77
N VAL A 108 9.56 7.31 15.81
CA VAL A 108 9.22 8.31 16.83
C VAL A 108 10.23 9.45 16.77
N VAL A 109 9.74 10.68 16.70
CA VAL A 109 10.55 11.89 16.78
C VAL A 109 10.37 12.52 18.15
N VAL A 110 11.47 12.77 18.84
CA VAL A 110 11.49 13.35 20.20
C VAL A 110 12.25 14.67 20.17
N GLY A 111 11.60 15.71 20.66
CA GLY A 111 12.16 17.04 20.73
C GLY A 111 13.18 17.22 21.87
N LYS A 112 13.89 18.36 21.86
CA LYS A 112 14.89 18.73 22.90
C LYS A 112 14.31 18.78 24.32
N ASN A 113 13.00 18.95 24.44
CA ASN A 113 12.28 19.00 25.72
C ASN A 113 11.77 17.63 26.20
N GLY A 114 12.15 16.56 25.52
CA GLY A 114 11.71 15.19 25.80
C GLY A 114 10.28 14.87 25.35
N LYS A 115 9.57 15.80 24.71
CA LYS A 115 8.22 15.54 24.20
C LYS A 115 8.30 14.77 22.88
N ILE A 116 7.40 13.82 22.72
CA ILE A 116 7.18 13.12 21.44
C ILE A 116 6.50 14.11 20.50
N GLU A 117 7.18 14.45 19.40
CA GLU A 117 6.69 15.38 18.38
C GLU A 117 5.85 14.66 17.31
N SER A 118 6.23 13.45 16.97
CA SER A 118 5.46 12.60 16.03
C SER A 118 5.74 11.12 16.25
N ILE A 119 4.74 10.31 15.89
CA ILE A 119 4.86 8.86 15.70
C ILE A 119 4.25 8.55 14.34
N SER A 120 4.99 7.89 13.47
CA SER A 120 4.56 7.64 12.10
C SER A 120 4.91 6.24 11.60
N SER A 121 4.10 5.71 10.69
CA SER A 121 4.45 4.50 9.93
C SER A 121 5.57 4.80 8.94
N ARG A 122 6.21 3.78 8.37
CA ARG A 122 7.21 3.93 7.32
C ARG A 122 6.64 4.66 6.08
N GLY A 123 5.39 4.37 5.71
CA GLY A 123 4.77 4.92 4.51
C GLY A 123 5.57 4.63 3.25
N ASP A 124 5.81 5.67 2.45
CA ASP A 124 6.63 5.60 1.22
C ASP A 124 8.14 5.79 1.50
N GLY A 125 8.52 5.86 2.77
CA GLY A 125 9.88 6.08 3.21
C GLY A 125 10.27 7.55 3.39
N GLU A 126 9.60 8.47 2.74
CA GLU A 126 9.75 9.93 2.93
C GLU A 126 8.64 10.49 3.81
N TYR A 127 7.40 9.98 3.65
CA TYR A 127 6.22 10.36 4.43
C TYR A 127 5.51 9.11 4.97
N GLY A 128 5.02 9.19 6.21
CA GLY A 128 4.27 8.14 6.86
C GLY A 128 2.89 8.59 7.36
N LYS A 129 2.03 7.62 7.66
CA LYS A 129 0.75 7.86 8.35
C LYS A 129 1.02 8.27 9.80
N ASN A 130 0.26 9.22 10.33
CA ASN A 130 0.29 9.56 11.74
C ASN A 130 -0.24 8.40 12.59
N LEU A 131 0.58 7.90 13.51
CA LEU A 131 0.26 6.82 14.44
C LEU A 131 0.33 7.28 15.91
N TYR A 132 0.29 8.59 16.18
CA TYR A 132 0.48 9.12 17.52
C TYR A 132 -0.49 8.50 18.53
N ASP A 133 -1.78 8.56 18.26
CA ASP A 133 -2.81 8.04 19.17
C ASP A 133 -2.78 6.50 19.27
N HIS A 134 -2.40 5.81 18.19
CA HIS A 134 -2.29 4.35 18.17
C HIS A 134 -1.16 3.84 19.08
N LEU A 135 0.01 4.48 19.05
CA LEU A 135 1.24 3.94 19.62
C LEU A 135 1.79 4.68 20.84
N LEU A 136 1.27 5.87 21.19
CA LEU A 136 1.79 6.67 22.29
C LEU A 136 1.95 5.85 23.58
N ARG A 137 0.95 5.07 23.94
CA ARG A 137 0.95 4.22 25.15
C ARG A 137 2.07 3.18 25.15
N HIS A 138 2.43 2.67 23.97
CA HIS A 138 3.44 1.61 23.83
C HIS A 138 4.87 2.18 23.85
N VAL A 139 5.08 3.35 23.27
CA VAL A 139 6.42 3.92 23.11
C VAL A 139 6.85 4.79 24.28
N LYS A 140 5.92 5.37 25.05
CA LYS A 140 6.20 6.43 26.02
C LYS A 140 7.25 6.04 27.05
N THR A 141 7.14 4.89 27.69
CA THR A 141 8.09 4.45 28.72
C THR A 141 9.50 4.29 28.15
N SER A 142 9.64 3.66 26.98
CA SER A 142 10.94 3.48 26.33
C SER A 142 11.54 4.81 25.90
N VAL A 143 10.71 5.73 25.38
CA VAL A 143 11.13 7.07 24.98
C VAL A 143 11.62 7.89 26.18
N ASP A 144 10.91 7.85 27.31
CA ASP A 144 11.31 8.56 28.54
C ASP A 144 12.66 8.04 29.08
N GLN A 145 12.90 6.74 29.01
CA GLN A 145 14.19 6.12 29.37
C GLN A 145 15.31 6.54 28.43
N LEU A 146 15.06 6.51 27.11
CA LEU A 146 16.02 6.97 26.11
C LEU A 146 16.34 8.45 26.25
N TYR A 147 15.34 9.29 26.49
CA TYR A 147 15.56 10.72 26.71
C TYR A 147 16.43 10.98 27.92
N THR A 148 16.22 10.23 29.01
CA THR A 148 17.08 10.32 30.21
C THR A 148 18.52 9.95 29.91
N ALA A 149 18.76 8.96 29.03
CA ALA A 149 20.10 8.51 28.67
C ALA A 149 20.81 9.46 27.69
N ILE A 150 20.06 10.01 26.69
CA ILE A 150 20.61 10.84 25.61
C ILE A 150 20.72 12.31 26.02
N GLY A 151 19.75 12.81 26.81
CA GLY A 151 19.73 14.20 27.29
C GLY A 151 19.40 15.24 26.22
N GLY A 152 18.80 14.86 25.10
CA GLY A 152 18.50 15.74 23.96
C GLY A 152 17.50 15.17 22.95
N ALA A 153 17.31 15.89 21.85
CA ALA A 153 16.43 15.43 20.78
C ALA A 153 16.98 14.17 20.10
N PHE A 154 16.09 13.24 19.74
CA PHE A 154 16.46 12.03 19.01
C PHE A 154 15.27 11.50 18.17
N THR A 155 15.56 10.59 17.26
CA THR A 155 14.56 9.73 16.63
C THR A 155 14.84 8.28 16.96
N CYS A 156 13.80 7.46 17.11
CA CYS A 156 13.98 6.03 17.21
C CYS A 156 13.03 5.31 16.24
N ARG A 157 13.49 4.17 15.77
CA ARG A 157 12.75 3.30 14.87
C ARG A 157 12.53 1.94 15.48
N GLY A 158 11.42 1.34 15.14
CA GLY A 158 11.05 0.03 15.63
C GLY A 158 10.06 -0.68 14.74
N GLU A 159 9.63 -1.83 15.24
CA GLU A 159 8.60 -2.66 14.61
C GLU A 159 7.42 -2.81 15.57
N VAL A 160 6.21 -2.63 15.07
CA VAL A 160 4.97 -2.96 15.75
C VAL A 160 4.64 -4.41 15.45
N LEU A 161 4.35 -5.17 16.49
CA LEU A 161 4.23 -6.62 16.44
C LEU A 161 2.99 -7.08 17.23
N ILE A 162 2.62 -8.33 17.05
CA ILE A 162 1.71 -9.06 17.95
C ILE A 162 2.35 -10.39 18.33
N LYS A 163 2.13 -10.84 19.56
CA LYS A 163 2.60 -12.16 20.00
C LYS A 163 1.84 -13.26 19.25
N LYS A 164 2.56 -14.30 18.78
CA LYS A 164 1.97 -15.45 18.10
C LYS A 164 0.81 -16.06 18.87
N SER A 165 0.98 -16.27 20.20
CA SER A 165 -0.05 -16.83 21.06
C SER A 165 -1.32 -15.98 21.16
N ILE A 166 -1.20 -14.65 21.16
CA ILE A 166 -2.35 -13.75 21.17
C ILE A 166 -3.03 -13.77 19.80
N PHE A 167 -2.25 -13.70 18.72
CA PHE A 167 -2.77 -13.78 17.36
C PHE A 167 -3.57 -15.07 17.12
N GLU A 168 -3.00 -16.21 17.46
CA GLU A 168 -3.64 -17.52 17.30
C GLU A 168 -4.93 -17.68 18.11
N SER A 169 -4.97 -17.10 19.32
CA SER A 169 -6.13 -17.23 20.20
C SER A 169 -7.27 -16.25 19.90
N LYS A 170 -6.96 -15.04 19.37
CA LYS A 170 -7.95 -13.96 19.23
C LYS A 170 -8.19 -13.49 17.79
N TYR A 171 -7.22 -13.63 16.90
CA TYR A 171 -7.20 -12.95 15.59
C TYR A 171 -6.84 -13.89 14.44
N SER A 172 -7.09 -15.17 14.59
CA SER A 172 -6.77 -16.20 13.58
C SER A 172 -7.57 -16.07 12.27
N GLU A 173 -8.58 -15.20 12.23
CA GLU A 173 -9.30 -14.82 11.00
C GLU A 173 -8.48 -13.96 10.06
N PHE A 174 -7.45 -13.27 10.54
CA PHE A 174 -6.50 -12.54 9.69
C PHE A 174 -5.48 -13.50 9.07
N VAL A 175 -4.99 -13.14 7.91
CA VAL A 175 -4.05 -13.99 7.14
C VAL A 175 -2.79 -14.31 7.95
N ASN A 176 -2.23 -13.31 8.64
CA ASN A 176 -0.99 -13.44 9.43
C ASN A 176 -0.85 -12.33 10.48
N PRO A 177 0.10 -12.48 11.45
CA PRO A 177 0.37 -11.48 12.46
C PRO A 177 0.64 -10.08 11.90
N ARG A 178 1.41 -9.97 10.81
CA ARG A 178 1.74 -8.70 10.15
C ARG A 178 0.51 -8.04 9.51
N SER A 179 -0.34 -8.81 8.81
CA SER A 179 -1.57 -8.27 8.21
C SER A 179 -2.57 -7.80 9.27
N PHE A 180 -2.64 -8.47 10.43
CA PHE A 180 -3.39 -7.97 11.58
C PHE A 180 -2.86 -6.62 12.06
N VAL A 181 -1.55 -6.51 12.34
CA VAL A 181 -0.92 -5.27 12.78
C VAL A 181 -1.15 -4.15 11.77
N SER A 182 -0.94 -4.41 10.48
CA SER A 182 -1.19 -3.46 9.40
C SER A 182 -2.65 -3.02 9.36
N GLY A 183 -3.58 -3.97 9.50
CA GLY A 183 -5.01 -3.69 9.55
C GLY A 183 -5.40 -2.78 10.72
N VAL A 184 -4.83 -2.99 11.91
CA VAL A 184 -5.08 -2.13 13.08
C VAL A 184 -4.50 -0.73 12.88
N LEU A 185 -3.25 -0.62 12.41
CA LEU A 185 -2.58 0.68 12.21
C LEU A 185 -3.19 1.50 11.05
N ASN A 186 -3.82 0.84 10.08
CA ASN A 186 -4.47 1.53 8.95
C ASN A 186 -5.88 2.01 9.26
N ARG A 187 -6.54 1.53 10.32
CA ARG A 187 -7.83 2.08 10.77
C ARG A 187 -7.65 3.48 11.33
N ASP A 188 -8.73 4.25 11.32
CA ASP A 188 -8.77 5.50 12.07
C ASP A 188 -8.87 5.21 13.57
N TYR A 189 -8.20 6.05 14.39
CA TYR A 189 -8.25 5.89 15.83
C TYR A 189 -9.67 6.11 16.35
N THR A 190 -10.12 5.22 17.24
CA THR A 190 -11.44 5.30 17.88
C THR A 190 -11.33 4.75 19.32
N ASP A 191 -12.22 5.23 20.19
CA ASP A 191 -12.34 4.75 21.57
C ASP A 191 -13.24 3.52 21.71
N GLU A 192 -13.67 2.90 20.60
CA GLU A 192 -14.46 1.68 20.63
C GLU A 192 -13.72 0.55 21.36
N PRO A 193 -14.38 -0.15 22.33
CA PRO A 193 -13.71 -1.14 23.17
C PRO A 193 -12.97 -2.23 22.39
N ALA A 194 -13.56 -2.71 21.29
CA ALA A 194 -12.95 -3.74 20.44
C ALA A 194 -11.67 -3.25 19.76
N PHE A 195 -11.66 -1.98 19.28
CA PHE A 195 -10.47 -1.40 18.70
C PHE A 195 -9.37 -1.14 19.73
N GLN A 196 -9.75 -0.69 20.94
CA GLN A 196 -8.82 -0.49 22.05
C GLN A 196 -8.21 -1.82 22.54
N GLU A 197 -8.96 -2.93 22.50
CA GLU A 197 -8.43 -4.26 22.80
C GLU A 197 -7.36 -4.65 21.76
N MET A 198 -7.65 -4.49 20.46
CA MET A 198 -6.66 -4.74 19.39
C MET A 198 -5.38 -3.92 19.58
N LEU A 199 -5.51 -2.63 19.93
CA LEU A 199 -4.36 -1.78 20.23
C LEU A 199 -3.57 -2.27 21.45
N ASN A 200 -4.24 -2.71 22.52
CA ASN A 200 -3.59 -3.20 23.74
C ASN A 200 -2.81 -4.50 23.52
N ASP A 201 -3.22 -5.31 22.56
CA ASP A 201 -2.57 -6.58 22.22
C ASP A 201 -1.31 -6.37 21.33
N LEU A 202 -1.08 -5.15 20.83
CA LEU A 202 0.14 -4.82 20.11
C LEU A 202 1.36 -4.78 21.05
N SER A 203 2.50 -5.07 20.49
CA SER A 203 3.81 -4.98 21.12
C SER A 203 4.75 -4.17 20.22
N ILE A 204 5.79 -3.58 20.79
CA ILE A 204 6.80 -2.86 20.01
C ILE A 204 8.20 -3.39 20.31
N VAL A 205 9.07 -3.32 19.30
CA VAL A 205 10.52 -3.51 19.47
C VAL A 205 11.21 -2.31 18.83
N ILE A 206 12.03 -1.58 19.58
CA ILE A 206 12.86 -0.49 19.05
C ILE A 206 14.23 -1.07 18.71
N TYR A 207 14.74 -0.79 17.50
CA TYR A 207 16.02 -1.35 17.03
C TYR A 207 17.04 -0.29 16.57
N ASP A 208 16.63 0.93 16.22
CA ASP A 208 17.53 2.01 15.83
C ASP A 208 17.22 3.31 16.59
N ILE A 209 18.27 4.04 16.95
CA ILE A 209 18.18 5.36 17.57
C ILE A 209 19.16 6.30 16.87
N ARG A 210 18.72 7.54 16.61
CA ARG A 210 19.51 8.58 15.95
C ARG A 210 19.39 9.89 16.70
N TRP A 211 20.51 10.53 16.99
CA TRP A 211 20.53 11.83 17.66
C TRP A 211 21.56 12.78 17.05
N PRO A 212 21.32 14.11 17.10
CA PRO A 212 22.26 15.09 16.59
C PRO A 212 23.53 15.14 17.43
N ARG A 213 24.67 15.28 16.75
CA ARG A 213 25.98 15.51 17.34
C ARG A 213 26.34 17.00 17.38
N ASN A 214 27.32 17.38 18.17
CA ASN A 214 27.81 18.77 18.31
C ASN A 214 28.43 19.33 17.02
N ASP A 215 28.88 18.47 16.11
CA ASP A 215 29.43 18.82 14.80
C ASP A 215 28.38 18.99 13.71
N GLY A 216 27.09 18.89 14.06
CA GLY A 216 25.97 19.00 13.12
C GLY A 216 25.67 17.71 12.34
N THR A 217 26.44 16.65 12.57
CA THR A 217 26.12 15.30 12.06
C THR A 217 25.14 14.58 12.98
N PHE A 218 24.65 13.42 12.56
CA PHE A 218 23.80 12.56 13.37
C PHE A 218 24.55 11.27 13.72
N ALA A 219 24.46 10.88 14.97
CA ALA A 219 24.87 9.55 15.39
C ALA A 219 23.69 8.59 15.21
N GLU A 220 24.00 7.39 14.78
CA GLU A 220 23.06 6.27 14.72
C GLU A 220 23.65 5.12 15.54
N THR A 221 22.86 4.56 16.43
CA THR A 221 23.24 3.37 17.19
C THR A 221 22.08 2.42 17.31
N ASP A 222 22.41 1.21 17.66
CA ASP A 222 21.45 0.18 17.99
C ASP A 222 20.89 0.39 19.39
N PHE A 223 19.59 0.21 19.54
CA PHE A 223 18.89 0.28 20.83
C PHE A 223 19.51 -0.68 21.86
N SER A 224 20.04 -1.80 21.40
CA SER A 224 20.67 -2.79 22.25
C SER A 224 21.85 -2.25 23.07
N SER A 225 22.51 -1.18 22.60
CA SER A 225 23.62 -0.54 23.32
C SER A 225 23.17 0.29 24.51
N PHE A 226 21.92 0.78 24.53
CA PHE A 226 21.42 1.72 25.53
C PHE A 226 20.57 1.10 26.64
N LEU A 227 19.82 0.05 26.34
CA LEU A 227 18.85 -0.54 27.27
C LEU A 227 19.12 -2.03 27.49
N TYR A 228 20.16 -2.33 28.22
CA TYR A 228 20.51 -3.72 28.57
C TYR A 228 19.37 -4.46 29.28
N ASP A 229 18.53 -3.75 30.04
CA ASP A 229 17.41 -4.30 30.81
C ASP A 229 16.08 -4.39 30.04
N ALA A 230 15.94 -3.68 28.92
CA ALA A 230 14.72 -3.68 28.08
C ALA A 230 14.76 -4.69 26.93
N LYS A 231 15.83 -5.47 26.79
CA LYS A 231 15.95 -6.53 25.79
C LYS A 231 14.89 -7.61 26.07
N PRO A 232 14.12 -8.03 25.07
CA PRO A 232 13.42 -9.30 25.16
C PRO A 232 14.41 -10.35 25.65
N LYS A 233 14.05 -11.20 26.61
CA LYS A 233 14.92 -12.23 27.24
C LYS A 233 15.72 -13.08 26.26
N PHE A 234 15.45 -12.96 24.96
CA PHE A 234 15.97 -13.76 23.85
C PHE A 234 16.75 -12.96 22.82
N TYR A 235 16.86 -11.64 22.94
CA TYR A 235 17.65 -10.83 22.02
C TYR A 235 19.14 -10.99 22.35
N LYS A 236 19.83 -11.84 21.60
CA LYS A 236 21.29 -11.94 21.64
C LYS A 236 21.85 -11.52 20.30
N GLU A 237 22.50 -10.37 20.26
CA GLU A 237 23.40 -10.07 19.17
C GLU A 237 24.55 -11.07 19.19
N GLN A 238 24.86 -11.61 17.99
CA GLN A 238 25.94 -12.56 17.82
C GLN A 238 26.98 -11.96 16.90
N GLN A 239 28.22 -11.97 17.37
CA GLN A 239 29.35 -11.51 16.57
C GLN A 239 29.76 -12.57 15.55
N ILE A 240 29.73 -12.20 14.26
CA ILE A 240 30.16 -13.09 13.17
C ILE A 240 31.60 -12.77 12.81
N LEU A 241 32.47 -13.77 12.87
CA LEU A 241 33.90 -13.62 12.62
C LEU A 241 34.32 -14.30 11.29
N ASN A 242 33.57 -15.29 10.83
CA ASN A 242 33.87 -16.08 9.63
C ASN A 242 32.66 -16.89 9.17
N SER A 243 32.75 -17.58 8.05
CA SER A 243 31.68 -18.42 7.49
C SER A 243 31.19 -19.52 8.43
N LYS A 244 32.07 -20.09 9.27
CA LYS A 244 31.66 -21.10 10.25
C LYS A 244 30.80 -20.52 11.38
N SER A 245 31.19 -19.37 11.92
CA SER A 245 30.36 -18.68 12.92
C SER A 245 29.06 -18.19 12.31
N PHE A 246 29.05 -17.73 11.06
CA PHE A 246 27.86 -17.37 10.32
C PHE A 246 26.90 -18.56 10.20
N GLN A 247 27.36 -19.70 9.73
CA GLN A 247 26.55 -20.93 9.65
C GLN A 247 26.03 -21.38 11.01
N GLN A 248 26.87 -21.33 12.06
CA GLN A 248 26.46 -21.70 13.41
C GLN A 248 25.34 -20.81 13.94
N TYR A 249 25.49 -19.49 13.79
CA TYR A 249 24.48 -18.55 14.27
C TYR A 249 23.22 -18.56 13.42
N TYR A 250 23.34 -18.79 12.11
CA TYR A 250 22.18 -19.03 11.27
C TYR A 250 21.30 -20.17 11.82
N LYS A 251 21.90 -21.31 12.15
CA LYS A 251 21.17 -22.44 12.75
C LYS A 251 20.52 -22.07 14.08
N ILE A 252 21.25 -21.36 14.95
CA ILE A 252 20.72 -20.89 16.24
C ILE A 252 19.52 -19.95 16.03
N PHE A 253 19.60 -19.06 15.06
CA PHE A 253 18.49 -18.14 14.76
C PHE A 253 17.32 -18.84 14.07
N ALA A 254 17.56 -19.86 13.24
CA ALA A 254 16.51 -20.68 12.67
C ALA A 254 15.73 -21.44 13.76
N GLU A 255 16.44 -22.05 14.73
CA GLU A 255 15.82 -22.67 15.90
C GLU A 255 15.12 -21.65 16.81
N TYR A 256 15.68 -20.44 16.93
CA TYR A 256 15.08 -19.35 17.71
C TYR A 256 13.76 -18.87 17.10
N ARG A 257 13.63 -18.85 15.77
CA ARG A 257 12.40 -18.50 15.05
C ARG A 257 11.20 -19.31 15.57
N GLU A 258 11.37 -20.60 15.78
CA GLU A 258 10.33 -21.48 16.30
C GLU A 258 9.86 -21.08 17.72
N LYS A 259 10.80 -20.68 18.56
CA LYS A 259 10.58 -20.38 19.98
C LYS A 259 10.26 -18.91 20.25
N CYS A 260 10.45 -18.03 19.27
CA CYS A 260 10.20 -16.60 19.41
C CYS A 260 8.72 -16.31 19.53
N GLU A 261 8.34 -15.50 20.51
CA GLU A 261 6.95 -15.05 20.68
C GLU A 261 6.45 -14.20 19.48
N PHE A 262 7.35 -13.66 18.68
CA PHE A 262 7.04 -12.82 17.52
C PHE A 262 7.45 -13.50 16.22
N ALA A 263 6.77 -13.13 15.13
CA ALA A 263 7.15 -13.59 13.79
C ALA A 263 8.50 -13.01 13.38
N LEU A 264 9.35 -13.85 12.76
CA LEU A 264 10.67 -13.46 12.25
C LEU A 264 10.77 -13.80 10.76
N ASP A 265 11.19 -12.83 9.94
CA ASP A 265 11.40 -12.98 8.49
C ASP A 265 12.87 -13.30 8.13
N GLY A 266 13.73 -13.40 9.12
CA GLY A 266 15.16 -13.60 8.95
C GLY A 266 15.96 -12.93 10.06
N PHE A 267 17.11 -12.40 9.68
CA PHE A 267 17.96 -11.62 10.57
C PHE A 267 18.66 -10.50 9.80
N VAL A 268 19.14 -9.50 10.53
CA VAL A 268 19.88 -8.36 9.98
C VAL A 268 21.34 -8.50 10.36
N ILE A 269 22.22 -8.36 9.36
CA ILE A 269 23.66 -8.28 9.56
C ILE A 269 24.09 -6.82 9.36
N LYS A 270 24.86 -6.29 10.30
CA LYS A 270 25.38 -4.94 10.32
C LYS A 270 26.77 -4.89 10.95
N PRO A 271 27.57 -3.82 10.71
CA PRO A 271 28.86 -3.68 11.38
C PRO A 271 28.68 -3.49 12.89
N ALA A 272 29.58 -4.07 13.66
CA ALA A 272 29.66 -3.89 15.12
C ALA A 272 30.34 -2.56 15.46
N VAL A 273 29.76 -1.46 15.09
CA VAL A 273 30.27 -0.11 15.42
C VAL A 273 29.34 0.57 16.40
N GLU A 274 29.92 1.32 17.32
CA GLU A 274 29.17 2.01 18.34
C GLU A 274 28.29 3.11 17.75
N PHE A 275 28.77 3.76 16.68
CA PHE A 275 28.05 4.84 16.01
C PHE A 275 28.16 4.70 14.49
N ARG A 276 27.02 4.71 13.82
CA ARG A 276 26.92 4.75 12.35
C ARG A 276 26.50 6.15 11.94
N THR A 277 27.26 6.77 11.05
CA THR A 277 27.01 8.14 10.57
C THR A 277 26.64 8.21 9.11
N GLU A 278 26.72 7.08 8.40
CA GLU A 278 26.48 7.00 6.96
C GLU A 278 25.03 6.63 6.64
N ASN A 279 24.59 6.96 5.44
CA ASN A 279 23.32 6.51 4.83
C ASN A 279 22.03 7.07 5.44
N LEU A 280 22.06 8.23 6.10
CA LEU A 280 20.83 8.86 6.64
C LEU A 280 19.84 9.30 5.54
N THR A 281 20.32 9.47 4.30
CA THR A 281 19.53 9.93 3.16
C THR A 281 19.35 8.86 2.07
N GLU A 282 19.97 7.69 2.25
CA GLU A 282 19.91 6.61 1.27
C GLU A 282 18.64 5.77 1.47
N PRO A 283 17.90 5.45 0.41
CA PRO A 283 16.69 4.62 0.49
C PRO A 283 16.99 3.18 0.93
N ARG A 284 18.22 2.71 0.70
CA ARG A 284 18.71 1.41 1.19
C ARG A 284 20.05 1.60 1.88
N PRO A 285 20.14 1.36 3.19
CA PRO A 285 21.42 1.42 3.90
C PRO A 285 22.41 0.45 3.26
N LYS A 286 23.63 0.95 3.00
CA LYS A 286 24.69 0.14 2.37
C LYS A 286 25.54 -0.61 3.40
N ASP A 287 25.30 -0.38 4.67
CA ASP A 287 26.00 -0.94 5.81
C ASP A 287 25.23 -2.09 6.49
N CYS A 288 23.97 -2.31 6.11
CA CYS A 288 23.12 -3.35 6.65
C CYS A 288 22.55 -4.22 5.55
N VAL A 289 22.42 -5.52 5.83
CA VAL A 289 21.79 -6.46 4.91
C VAL A 289 20.85 -7.39 5.67
N ALA A 290 19.66 -7.63 5.13
CA ALA A 290 18.75 -8.63 5.64
C ALA A 290 19.07 -9.99 5.01
N VAL A 291 19.19 -11.03 5.83
CA VAL A 291 19.35 -12.41 5.39
C VAL A 291 18.08 -13.16 5.73
N LYS A 292 17.39 -13.66 4.70
CA LYS A 292 16.17 -14.43 4.87
C LYS A 292 16.48 -15.89 5.19
N PHE A 293 15.59 -16.52 5.95
CA PHE A 293 15.69 -17.96 6.22
C PHE A 293 15.52 -18.76 4.92
N ILE A 294 16.14 -19.96 4.89
CA ILE A 294 15.86 -20.94 3.87
C ILE A 294 14.37 -21.28 3.95
N PRO A 295 13.64 -21.21 2.84
CA PRO A 295 12.23 -21.53 2.86
C PRO A 295 12.00 -23.01 3.20
N MET A 296 10.95 -23.31 3.97
CA MET A 296 10.50 -24.68 4.17
C MET A 296 9.95 -25.22 2.86
N LEU A 297 10.39 -26.40 2.45
CA LEU A 297 10.04 -27.02 1.17
C LEU A 297 9.44 -28.41 1.43
N GLU A 298 8.23 -28.66 0.88
CA GLU A 298 7.56 -29.96 0.98
C GLU A 298 7.08 -30.41 -0.40
N GLU A 299 7.38 -31.66 -0.76
CA GLU A 299 6.92 -32.25 -2.02
C GLU A 299 5.50 -32.80 -1.88
N THR A 300 4.66 -32.50 -2.86
CA THR A 300 3.27 -32.99 -2.88
C THR A 300 2.77 -33.18 -4.32
N VAL A 301 1.51 -33.59 -4.47
CA VAL A 301 0.87 -33.84 -5.77
C VAL A 301 -0.38 -32.99 -5.87
N VAL A 302 -0.61 -32.38 -7.03
CA VAL A 302 -1.83 -31.64 -7.35
C VAL A 302 -2.99 -32.61 -7.50
N GLU A 303 -4.01 -32.49 -6.64
CA GLU A 303 -5.24 -33.32 -6.68
C GLU A 303 -6.37 -32.65 -7.49
N GLU A 304 -6.43 -31.31 -7.44
CA GLU A 304 -7.51 -30.54 -8.08
C GLU A 304 -7.00 -29.11 -8.37
N ILE A 305 -7.54 -28.48 -9.40
CA ILE A 305 -7.36 -27.04 -9.66
C ILE A 305 -8.70 -26.35 -9.49
N ILE A 306 -8.78 -25.45 -8.52
CA ILE A 306 -9.98 -24.69 -8.17
C ILE A 306 -9.84 -23.28 -8.72
N TRP A 307 -10.84 -22.82 -9.48
CA TRP A 307 -10.85 -21.49 -10.06
C TRP A 307 -11.74 -20.55 -9.26
N SER A 308 -11.21 -19.42 -8.86
CA SER A 308 -11.94 -18.32 -8.21
C SER A 308 -11.93 -17.07 -9.09
N THR A 309 -13.00 -16.27 -9.07
CA THR A 309 -13.12 -15.07 -9.88
C THR A 309 -12.76 -13.84 -9.03
N ARG A 310 -11.80 -13.05 -9.48
CA ARG A 310 -11.48 -11.73 -8.90
C ARG A 310 -12.52 -10.68 -9.26
N LYS A 311 -12.50 -9.56 -8.57
CA LYS A 311 -13.32 -8.37 -8.90
C LYS A 311 -13.05 -7.85 -10.32
N THR A 312 -11.86 -8.08 -10.84
CA THR A 312 -11.45 -7.77 -12.23
C THR A 312 -12.00 -8.71 -13.29
N ASN A 313 -12.69 -9.79 -12.92
CA ASN A 313 -13.16 -10.94 -13.70
C ASN A 313 -12.08 -11.94 -14.10
N GLU A 314 -10.86 -11.74 -13.67
CA GLU A 314 -9.79 -12.71 -13.83
C GLU A 314 -10.10 -13.98 -13.03
N LEU A 315 -9.88 -15.13 -13.65
CA LEU A 315 -9.98 -16.44 -13.03
C LEU A 315 -8.61 -16.83 -12.46
N ILE A 316 -8.53 -16.94 -11.14
CA ILE A 316 -7.31 -17.28 -10.43
C ILE A 316 -7.33 -18.76 -10.06
N PRO A 317 -6.29 -19.53 -10.42
CA PRO A 317 -6.17 -20.92 -10.04
C PRO A 317 -5.59 -21.04 -8.62
N VAL A 318 -6.21 -21.91 -7.84
CA VAL A 318 -5.70 -22.41 -6.56
C VAL A 318 -5.59 -23.92 -6.70
N ILE A 319 -4.40 -24.47 -6.53
CA ILE A 319 -4.25 -25.93 -6.52
C ILE A 319 -4.63 -26.48 -5.14
N LYS A 320 -5.44 -27.53 -5.16
CA LYS A 320 -5.60 -28.43 -4.03
C LYS A 320 -4.58 -29.52 -4.15
N VAL A 321 -3.87 -29.82 -3.08
CA VAL A 321 -2.76 -30.76 -3.07
C VAL A 321 -2.99 -31.86 -2.04
N LYS A 322 -2.31 -32.98 -2.22
CA LYS A 322 -2.24 -33.99 -1.17
C LYS A 322 -1.69 -33.33 0.11
N PRO A 323 -2.38 -33.47 1.27
CA PRO A 323 -1.99 -32.78 2.50
C PRO A 323 -0.53 -33.00 2.88
N VAL A 324 0.17 -31.93 3.20
CA VAL A 324 1.55 -31.91 3.73
C VAL A 324 1.63 -31.05 4.97
N ILE A 325 2.57 -31.33 5.87
CA ILE A 325 2.78 -30.55 7.07
C ILE A 325 3.90 -29.54 6.83
N MET A 326 3.58 -28.26 6.93
CA MET A 326 4.55 -27.17 6.81
C MET A 326 4.39 -26.24 8.03
N ASP A 327 5.46 -25.97 8.73
CA ASP A 327 5.47 -25.15 9.96
C ASP A 327 4.42 -25.60 11.00
N GLY A 328 4.29 -26.95 11.18
CA GLY A 328 3.33 -27.55 12.11
C GLY A 328 1.87 -27.45 11.68
N LYS A 329 1.56 -26.92 10.50
CA LYS A 329 0.20 -26.77 9.96
C LYS A 329 0.00 -27.69 8.75
N GLU A 330 -1.21 -28.23 8.62
CA GLU A 330 -1.59 -29.01 7.45
C GLU A 330 -1.91 -28.07 6.28
N VAL A 331 -1.15 -28.20 5.19
CA VAL A 331 -1.34 -27.46 3.94
C VAL A 331 -2.05 -28.36 2.94
N THR A 332 -3.22 -27.92 2.49
CA THR A 332 -4.06 -28.63 1.51
C THR A 332 -4.27 -27.82 0.24
N ARG A 333 -3.89 -26.55 0.20
CA ARG A 333 -4.06 -25.64 -0.94
C ARG A 333 -2.86 -24.74 -1.10
N ALA A 334 -2.54 -24.39 -2.35
CA ALA A 334 -1.49 -23.42 -2.64
C ALA A 334 -1.90 -22.52 -3.82
N SER A 335 -1.38 -21.30 -3.86
CA SER A 335 -1.54 -20.40 -5.00
C SER A 335 -0.83 -20.95 -6.23
N ALA A 336 -1.49 -20.85 -7.38
CA ALA A 336 -0.93 -21.19 -8.67
C ALA A 336 -0.91 -19.97 -9.63
N HIS A 337 -0.82 -18.79 -9.05
CA HIS A 337 -0.65 -17.49 -9.69
C HIS A 337 -1.75 -17.15 -10.71
N ASN A 338 -1.59 -17.58 -11.98
CA ASN A 338 -2.51 -17.32 -13.07
C ASN A 338 -2.55 -18.49 -14.06
N TYR A 339 -3.37 -18.37 -15.09
CA TYR A 339 -3.52 -19.40 -16.13
C TYR A 339 -2.22 -19.65 -16.89
N GLY A 340 -1.51 -18.61 -17.31
CA GLY A 340 -0.23 -18.71 -18.02
C GLY A 340 0.81 -19.46 -17.21
N TYR A 341 0.90 -19.20 -15.91
CA TYR A 341 1.81 -19.92 -15.02
C TYR A 341 1.57 -21.43 -15.01
N LEU A 342 0.32 -21.87 -15.01
CA LEU A 342 -0.02 -23.29 -15.11
C LEU A 342 0.47 -23.91 -16.42
N LEU A 343 0.31 -23.17 -17.54
CA LEU A 343 0.73 -23.64 -18.88
C LEU A 343 2.26 -23.67 -19.00
N ASP A 344 2.92 -22.60 -18.64
CA ASP A 344 4.38 -22.44 -18.78
C ASP A 344 5.13 -23.48 -17.95
N ASN A 345 4.64 -23.77 -16.74
CA ASN A 345 5.23 -24.74 -15.82
C ASN A 345 4.62 -26.16 -15.98
N LYS A 346 3.71 -26.35 -16.95
CA LYS A 346 3.05 -27.64 -17.23
C LYS A 346 2.41 -28.27 -15.99
N ILE A 347 1.62 -27.47 -15.27
CA ILE A 347 0.94 -27.88 -14.03
C ILE A 347 -0.49 -28.27 -14.35
N SER A 348 -0.86 -29.51 -14.01
CA SER A 348 -2.23 -30.03 -14.09
C SER A 348 -2.47 -31.03 -12.95
N VAL A 349 -3.68 -31.56 -12.83
CA VAL A 349 -3.97 -32.60 -11.85
C VAL A 349 -3.04 -33.79 -12.05
N GLY A 350 -2.36 -34.24 -10.99
CA GLY A 350 -1.36 -35.29 -10.98
C GLY A 350 0.09 -34.80 -11.06
N THR A 351 0.34 -33.51 -11.31
CA THR A 351 1.68 -32.93 -11.33
C THR A 351 2.29 -32.94 -9.92
N LYS A 352 3.57 -33.32 -9.82
CA LYS A 352 4.34 -33.22 -8.57
C LYS A 352 4.96 -31.84 -8.43
N VAL A 353 4.76 -31.24 -7.28
CA VAL A 353 5.23 -29.89 -6.97
C VAL A 353 5.90 -29.85 -5.62
N ILE A 354 6.88 -28.99 -5.48
CA ILE A 354 7.41 -28.58 -4.17
C ILE A 354 6.72 -27.29 -3.78
N LEU A 355 6.11 -27.29 -2.60
CA LEU A 355 5.51 -26.10 -2.00
C LEU A 355 6.50 -25.38 -1.10
N SER A 356 6.32 -24.09 -0.98
CA SER A 356 6.94 -23.22 0.02
C SER A 356 5.89 -22.29 0.64
N LEU A 357 6.28 -21.60 1.73
CA LEU A 357 5.42 -20.62 2.39
C LEU A 357 5.95 -19.21 2.11
N ALA A 358 5.13 -18.36 1.47
CA ALA A 358 5.41 -16.94 1.34
C ALA A 358 5.10 -16.23 2.66
N GLY A 359 6.07 -15.51 3.22
CA GLY A 359 5.94 -14.87 4.53
C GLY A 359 5.53 -15.85 5.63
N ASP A 360 5.98 -17.10 5.54
CA ASP A 360 5.71 -18.22 6.45
C ASP A 360 4.23 -18.65 6.55
N ILE A 361 3.37 -18.24 5.62
CA ILE A 361 1.92 -18.46 5.78
C ILE A 361 1.20 -18.85 4.50
N ILE A 362 1.47 -18.21 3.37
CA ILE A 362 0.74 -18.47 2.13
C ILE A 362 1.45 -19.55 1.34
N PRO A 363 0.89 -20.77 1.21
CA PRO A 363 1.48 -21.81 0.40
C PRO A 363 1.47 -21.43 -1.07
N PHE A 364 2.59 -21.59 -1.74
CA PHE A 364 2.76 -21.40 -3.18
C PHE A 364 3.64 -22.48 -3.78
N ILE A 365 3.61 -22.60 -5.10
CA ILE A 365 4.43 -23.57 -5.84
C ILE A 365 5.84 -23.00 -5.98
N TYR A 366 6.80 -23.59 -5.28
CA TYR A 366 8.20 -23.22 -5.37
C TYR A 366 8.89 -23.81 -6.61
N LYS A 367 8.59 -25.08 -6.93
CA LYS A 367 9.19 -25.81 -8.06
C LYS A 367 8.25 -26.92 -8.52
N VAL A 368 8.24 -27.17 -9.82
CA VAL A 368 7.59 -28.36 -10.41
C VAL A 368 8.65 -29.43 -10.59
N THR A 369 8.42 -30.64 -10.08
CA THR A 369 9.41 -31.73 -10.09
C THR A 369 9.13 -32.77 -11.16
N ASP A 370 7.88 -32.93 -11.59
CA ASP A 370 7.50 -33.89 -12.63
C ASP A 370 6.38 -33.31 -13.50
N THR A 371 6.70 -33.05 -14.75
CA THR A 371 5.75 -32.54 -15.76
C THR A 371 5.30 -33.61 -16.77
N SER A 372 5.71 -34.86 -16.61
CA SER A 372 5.48 -35.92 -17.59
C SER A 372 3.99 -36.26 -17.80
N GLY A 373 3.15 -35.96 -16.79
CA GLY A 373 1.70 -36.19 -16.80
C GLY A 373 0.87 -34.97 -17.15
N PHE A 374 1.46 -33.88 -17.64
CA PHE A 374 0.71 -32.67 -17.99
C PHE A 374 -0.35 -32.94 -19.05
N ASP A 375 -1.58 -32.53 -18.77
CA ASP A 375 -2.73 -32.63 -19.67
C ASP A 375 -3.58 -31.37 -19.50
N ILE A 376 -3.71 -30.59 -20.56
CA ILE A 376 -4.48 -29.35 -20.58
C ILE A 376 -5.96 -29.57 -20.21
N ASN A 377 -6.52 -30.75 -20.51
CA ASN A 377 -7.90 -31.07 -20.13
C ASN A 377 -8.06 -31.29 -18.62
N LYS A 378 -6.97 -31.50 -17.90
CA LYS A 378 -6.94 -31.64 -16.44
C LYS A 378 -6.72 -30.30 -15.70
N LEU A 379 -6.83 -29.17 -16.38
CA LEU A 379 -6.84 -27.85 -15.74
C LEU A 379 -8.16 -27.54 -15.04
N CYS A 380 -9.16 -28.41 -15.18
CA CYS A 380 -10.46 -28.28 -14.51
C CYS A 380 -11.12 -26.92 -14.75
N LEU A 381 -11.04 -26.39 -15.98
CA LEU A 381 -11.65 -25.09 -16.30
C LEU A 381 -13.15 -25.10 -16.00
N PRO A 382 -13.74 -24.00 -15.53
CA PRO A 382 -15.16 -23.92 -15.23
C PRO A 382 -16.01 -24.14 -16.50
N HIS A 383 -16.85 -25.16 -16.52
CA HIS A 383 -17.66 -25.54 -17.69
C HIS A 383 -18.82 -24.59 -18.00
N ASN A 384 -19.27 -23.80 -17.01
CA ASN A 384 -20.48 -22.97 -17.14
C ASN A 384 -20.14 -21.47 -17.30
N ILE A 385 -18.91 -21.14 -17.63
CA ILE A 385 -18.43 -19.77 -17.75
C ILE A 385 -17.73 -19.63 -19.09
N GLU A 386 -18.19 -18.68 -19.90
CA GLU A 386 -17.45 -18.28 -21.09
C GLU A 386 -16.17 -17.53 -20.65
N THR A 387 -15.03 -17.85 -21.27
CA THR A 387 -13.74 -17.30 -20.92
C THR A 387 -13.00 -16.77 -22.13
N THR A 388 -12.15 -15.78 -21.91
CA THR A 388 -11.20 -15.28 -22.90
C THR A 388 -9.81 -15.25 -22.29
N ILE A 389 -8.79 -15.39 -23.13
CA ILE A 389 -7.38 -15.33 -22.71
C ILE A 389 -6.82 -13.98 -23.14
N ASP A 390 -6.22 -13.26 -22.18
CA ASP A 390 -5.49 -12.03 -22.42
C ASP A 390 -4.07 -12.16 -21.81
N GLY A 391 -3.08 -12.37 -22.67
CA GLY A 391 -1.72 -12.68 -22.24
C GLY A 391 -1.66 -13.97 -21.42
N CYS A 392 -1.25 -13.86 -20.15
CA CYS A 392 -1.18 -14.98 -19.20
C CYS A 392 -2.45 -15.11 -18.33
N HIS A 393 -3.47 -14.27 -18.54
CA HIS A 393 -4.68 -14.22 -17.73
C HIS A 393 -5.85 -14.90 -18.42
N LEU A 394 -6.63 -15.65 -17.66
CA LEU A 394 -7.89 -16.23 -18.08
C LEU A 394 -9.01 -15.39 -17.47
N ASN A 395 -9.81 -14.75 -18.31
CA ASN A 395 -10.87 -13.85 -17.88
C ASN A 395 -12.25 -14.43 -18.14
N LYS A 396 -13.16 -14.24 -17.18
CA LYS A 396 -14.58 -14.55 -17.37
C LYS A 396 -15.19 -13.51 -18.33
N ILE A 397 -15.86 -13.96 -19.37
CA ILE A 397 -16.70 -13.10 -20.20
C ILE A 397 -17.99 -12.85 -19.42
N LEU A 398 -18.28 -11.59 -19.14
CA LEU A 398 -19.50 -11.20 -18.44
C LEU A 398 -20.68 -11.16 -19.39
N SER A 399 -21.82 -11.65 -18.96
CA SER A 399 -23.09 -11.37 -19.64
C SER A 399 -23.36 -9.85 -19.65
N LYS A 400 -24.20 -9.37 -20.57
CA LYS A 400 -24.58 -7.94 -20.64
C LYS A 400 -25.06 -7.42 -19.27
N GLN A 401 -25.86 -8.20 -18.58
CA GLN A 401 -26.40 -7.84 -17.26
C GLN A 401 -25.33 -7.76 -16.17
N GLU A 402 -24.41 -8.73 -16.11
CA GLU A 402 -23.29 -8.71 -15.17
C GLU A 402 -22.34 -7.53 -15.42
N LEU A 403 -22.08 -7.22 -16.69
CA LEU A 403 -21.27 -6.06 -17.09
C LEU A 403 -21.94 -4.74 -16.66
N THR A 404 -23.25 -4.62 -16.92
CA THR A 404 -24.04 -3.45 -16.50
C THR A 404 -23.99 -3.28 -14.99
N LYS A 405 -24.22 -4.36 -14.21
CA LYS A 405 -24.13 -4.33 -12.74
C LYS A 405 -22.74 -3.89 -12.27
N LYS A 406 -21.69 -4.47 -12.85
CA LYS A 406 -20.31 -4.13 -12.50
C LYS A 406 -20.01 -2.65 -12.76
N ARG A 407 -20.35 -2.13 -13.93
CA ARG A 407 -20.16 -0.73 -14.31
C ARG A 407 -20.92 0.21 -13.36
N PHE A 408 -22.16 -0.14 -13.04
CA PHE A 408 -22.97 0.62 -12.08
C PHE A 408 -22.32 0.68 -10.70
N MET A 409 -21.92 -0.44 -10.12
CA MET A 409 -21.28 -0.52 -8.82
C MET A 409 -19.97 0.29 -8.77
N ASN A 410 -19.18 0.22 -9.84
CA ASN A 410 -17.94 0.99 -9.96
C ASN A 410 -18.21 2.49 -10.03
N SER A 411 -19.26 2.94 -10.74
CA SER A 411 -19.62 4.36 -10.81
C SER A 411 -20.00 4.92 -9.45
N VAL A 412 -20.74 4.15 -8.65
CA VAL A 412 -21.07 4.52 -7.25
C VAL A 412 -19.81 4.65 -6.40
N SER A 413 -18.90 3.69 -6.53
CA SER A 413 -17.62 3.71 -5.79
C SER A 413 -16.74 4.90 -6.18
N ALA A 414 -16.63 5.20 -7.47
CA ALA A 414 -15.82 6.30 -7.99
C ALA A 414 -16.30 7.68 -7.52
N LEU A 415 -17.61 7.86 -7.42
CA LEU A 415 -18.21 9.12 -6.96
C LEU A 415 -18.26 9.25 -5.44
N ASN A 416 -17.94 8.21 -4.69
CA ASN A 416 -17.88 8.18 -3.23
C ASN A 416 -19.09 8.86 -2.57
N ILE A 417 -20.30 8.43 -2.97
CA ILE A 417 -21.55 9.03 -2.50
C ILE A 417 -21.74 8.72 -1.00
N PRO A 418 -21.86 9.71 -0.12
CA PRO A 418 -22.05 9.49 1.31
C PRO A 418 -23.26 8.59 1.58
N ASN A 419 -23.14 7.70 2.55
CA ASN A 419 -24.18 6.75 2.97
C ASN A 419 -24.61 5.73 1.89
N MET A 420 -23.88 5.62 0.77
CA MET A 420 -24.14 4.67 -0.31
C MET A 420 -23.05 3.60 -0.39
N GLY A 421 -22.99 2.73 0.63
CA GLY A 421 -22.08 1.57 0.61
C GLY A 421 -22.52 0.49 -0.39
N PRO A 422 -21.67 -0.53 -0.62
CA PRO A 422 -21.92 -1.57 -1.64
C PRO A 422 -23.30 -2.25 -1.54
N ALA A 423 -23.74 -2.60 -0.34
CA ALA A 423 -25.04 -3.26 -0.12
C ALA A 423 -26.24 -2.36 -0.51
N ILE A 424 -26.13 -1.04 -0.29
CA ILE A 424 -27.16 -0.07 -0.66
C ILE A 424 -27.16 0.15 -2.18
N ALA A 425 -25.97 0.22 -2.79
CA ALA A 425 -25.82 0.33 -4.22
C ALA A 425 -26.37 -0.90 -4.96
N GLU A 426 -26.11 -2.10 -4.44
CA GLU A 426 -26.66 -3.34 -4.96
C GLU A 426 -28.19 -3.37 -4.88
N ARG A 427 -28.77 -2.99 -3.75
CA ARG A 427 -30.22 -2.90 -3.58
C ARG A 427 -30.85 -1.91 -4.57
N LEU A 428 -30.21 -0.77 -4.81
CA LEU A 428 -30.67 0.19 -5.83
C LEU A 428 -30.59 -0.40 -7.23
N PHE A 429 -29.47 -1.07 -7.56
CA PHE A 429 -29.34 -1.74 -8.87
C PHE A 429 -30.42 -2.80 -9.08
N ASP A 430 -30.67 -3.63 -8.07
CA ASP A 430 -31.71 -4.67 -8.13
C ASP A 430 -33.11 -4.06 -8.30
N TYR A 431 -33.37 -2.91 -7.67
CA TYR A 431 -34.62 -2.17 -7.90
C TYR A 431 -34.75 -1.65 -9.34
N LEU A 432 -33.67 -1.06 -9.88
CA LEU A 432 -33.65 -0.56 -11.26
C LEU A 432 -33.72 -1.67 -12.32
N ASN A 433 -33.29 -2.87 -11.98
CA ASN A 433 -33.25 -4.03 -12.87
C ASN A 433 -34.56 -4.87 -12.82
N ARG A 434 -35.51 -4.54 -11.96
CA ARG A 434 -36.80 -5.23 -11.92
C ARG A 434 -37.61 -4.85 -13.15
N ASN A 435 -37.73 -5.80 -14.08
CA ASN A 435 -38.61 -5.69 -15.24
C ASN A 435 -40.10 -5.79 -14.85
N ASP A 436 -40.42 -6.01 -13.56
CA ASP A 436 -41.74 -6.40 -13.06
C ASP A 436 -42.73 -5.23 -12.94
N LEU A 437 -42.30 -3.98 -13.15
CA LEU A 437 -43.20 -2.83 -13.11
C LEU A 437 -44.16 -2.77 -14.32
N ALA A 438 -43.90 -3.58 -15.36
CA ALA A 438 -44.76 -3.67 -16.54
C ALA A 438 -45.96 -4.64 -16.37
N GLU A 439 -45.90 -5.58 -15.42
CA GLU A 439 -46.98 -6.56 -15.19
C GLU A 439 -48.05 -6.10 -14.19
N GLU A 440 -47.72 -5.15 -13.29
CA GLU A 440 -48.63 -4.73 -12.22
C GLU A 440 -49.57 -3.56 -12.58
N TYR A 441 -49.26 -2.78 -13.63
CA TYR A 441 -50.07 -1.67 -14.12
C TYR A 441 -50.38 -1.81 -15.59
N GLY A 442 -51.29 -2.74 -15.89
CA GLY A 442 -51.70 -3.07 -17.25
C GLY A 442 -51.99 -1.86 -18.16
N ASP A 443 -51.64 -2.00 -19.44
CA ASP A 443 -52.12 -1.32 -20.66
C ASP A 443 -52.23 0.18 -20.80
N PHE A 444 -51.89 1.02 -19.79
CA PHE A 444 -52.05 2.47 -19.90
C PHE A 444 -50.77 3.25 -20.23
N PHE A 445 -49.58 2.64 -20.15
CA PHE A 445 -48.35 3.26 -20.60
C PHE A 445 -47.53 2.27 -21.41
N THR A 446 -47.32 2.55 -22.70
CA THR A 446 -46.23 1.98 -23.48
C THR A 446 -44.93 2.43 -22.84
N ILE A 447 -44.44 1.66 -21.84
CA ILE A 447 -43.10 1.81 -21.31
C ILE A 447 -42.20 1.16 -22.33
N GLU A 448 -41.55 1.96 -23.20
CA GLU A 448 -40.32 1.51 -23.86
C GLU A 448 -39.45 0.88 -22.78
N SER A 449 -39.02 -0.36 -22.99
CA SER A 449 -38.17 -1.10 -22.03
C SER A 449 -36.93 -0.29 -21.75
N LYS A 450 -36.93 0.45 -20.64
CA LYS A 450 -35.84 1.31 -20.24
C LYS A 450 -34.68 0.39 -19.83
N GLU A 451 -33.61 0.38 -20.63
CA GLU A 451 -32.42 -0.40 -20.25
C GLU A 451 -31.93 0.03 -18.85
N THR A 452 -31.57 -0.97 -18.03
CA THR A 452 -31.00 -0.71 -16.69
C THR A 452 -29.74 0.13 -16.84
N PRO A 453 -29.64 1.28 -16.15
CA PRO A 453 -28.48 2.17 -16.28
C PRO A 453 -27.21 1.48 -15.80
N ASP A 454 -26.13 1.62 -16.56
CA ASP A 454 -24.80 1.11 -16.22
C ASP A 454 -23.94 2.11 -15.45
N ASN A 455 -24.50 3.28 -15.13
CA ASN A 455 -23.83 4.33 -14.37
C ASN A 455 -24.85 5.08 -13.49
N ILE A 456 -24.46 5.36 -12.25
CA ILE A 456 -25.34 6.05 -11.29
C ILE A 456 -25.72 7.49 -11.74
N LEU A 457 -24.89 8.13 -12.56
CA LEU A 457 -25.18 9.47 -13.10
C LEU A 457 -26.36 9.47 -14.11
N LEU A 458 -26.76 8.31 -14.61
CA LEU A 458 -27.92 8.12 -15.49
C LEU A 458 -29.20 7.84 -14.71
N VAL A 459 -29.13 7.65 -13.39
CA VAL A 459 -30.28 7.34 -12.54
C VAL A 459 -31.00 8.61 -12.15
N ASN A 460 -32.33 8.58 -12.29
CA ASN A 460 -33.15 9.68 -11.81
C ASN A 460 -33.05 9.77 -10.26
N PRO A 461 -32.81 10.95 -9.68
CA PRO A 461 -32.75 11.12 -8.23
C PRO A 461 -33.98 10.60 -7.47
N TYR A 462 -35.15 10.62 -8.08
CA TYR A 462 -36.38 10.03 -7.49
C TYR A 462 -36.24 8.50 -7.35
N ASP A 463 -35.69 7.83 -8.35
CA ASP A 463 -35.48 6.37 -8.32
C ASP A 463 -34.44 5.97 -7.27
N ILE A 464 -33.45 6.84 -6.97
CA ILE A 464 -32.51 6.65 -5.86
C ILE A 464 -33.25 6.63 -4.52
N GLU A 465 -34.16 7.59 -4.32
CA GLU A 465 -34.95 7.69 -3.09
C GLU A 465 -35.86 6.47 -2.91
N MET A 466 -36.57 6.07 -3.97
CA MET A 466 -37.52 4.95 -3.94
C MET A 466 -36.84 3.60 -3.83
N GLY A 467 -35.79 3.35 -4.61
CA GLY A 467 -35.07 2.08 -4.66
C GLY A 467 -34.30 1.78 -3.36
N ILE A 468 -33.77 2.81 -2.70
CA ILE A 468 -33.11 2.65 -1.39
C ILE A 468 -34.17 2.66 -0.27
N GLY A 469 -35.16 3.53 -0.35
CA GLY A 469 -36.26 3.66 0.62
C GLY A 469 -35.87 4.25 1.97
N GLY A 470 -36.90 4.69 2.72
CA GLY A 470 -36.77 5.19 4.08
C GLY A 470 -35.89 6.43 4.23
N LYS A 471 -35.42 6.70 5.44
CA LYS A 471 -34.56 7.87 5.74
C LYS A 471 -33.22 7.83 4.98
N THR A 472 -32.70 6.64 4.72
CA THR A 472 -31.45 6.42 3.97
C THR A 472 -31.58 6.87 2.53
N GLY A 473 -32.68 6.51 1.84
CA GLY A 473 -32.93 6.93 0.46
C GLY A 473 -33.00 8.44 0.31
N ILE A 474 -33.70 9.13 1.24
CA ILE A 474 -33.78 10.60 1.27
C ILE A 474 -32.39 11.23 1.48
N SER A 475 -31.59 10.67 2.40
CA SER A 475 -30.22 11.17 2.67
C SER A 475 -29.31 10.99 1.46
N VAL A 476 -29.28 9.80 0.88
CA VAL A 476 -28.45 9.50 -0.29
C VAL A 476 -28.82 10.37 -1.49
N LYS A 477 -30.11 10.55 -1.77
CA LYS A 477 -30.58 11.46 -2.82
C LYS A 477 -30.07 12.89 -2.61
N LYS A 478 -30.19 13.41 -1.38
CA LYS A 478 -29.72 14.77 -1.04
C LYS A 478 -28.21 14.91 -1.26
N ASP A 479 -27.44 13.89 -0.90
CA ASP A 479 -25.99 13.90 -1.09
C ASP A 479 -25.61 13.71 -2.57
N PHE A 480 -26.35 12.90 -3.31
CA PHE A 480 -26.22 12.77 -4.76
C PHE A 480 -26.50 14.09 -5.48
N ASP A 481 -27.57 14.81 -5.12
CA ASP A 481 -27.88 16.13 -5.68
C ASP A 481 -26.76 17.17 -5.43
N LYS A 482 -26.04 17.06 -4.31
CA LYS A 482 -24.85 17.91 -4.05
C LYS A 482 -23.69 17.54 -4.96
N ILE A 483 -23.44 16.24 -5.12
CA ILE A 483 -22.37 15.73 -6.00
C ILE A 483 -22.62 16.19 -7.43
N ILE A 484 -23.84 16.05 -7.96
CA ILE A 484 -24.18 16.54 -9.31
C ILE A 484 -23.86 18.02 -9.47
N LYS A 485 -24.13 18.86 -8.47
CA LYS A 485 -23.83 20.31 -8.52
C LYS A 485 -22.32 20.61 -8.55
N SER A 486 -21.53 19.80 -7.88
CA SER A 486 -20.06 19.95 -7.81
C SER A 486 -19.30 19.09 -8.84
N LEU A 487 -19.98 18.30 -9.64
CA LEU A 487 -19.42 17.32 -10.56
C LEU A 487 -18.42 17.98 -11.53
N THR A 488 -17.26 17.34 -11.70
CA THR A 488 -16.24 17.70 -12.68
C THR A 488 -16.24 16.69 -13.83
N LEU A 489 -15.62 17.03 -14.95
CA LEU A 489 -15.47 16.09 -16.08
C LEU A 489 -14.58 14.91 -15.68
N LYS A 490 -13.57 15.15 -14.82
CA LYS A 490 -12.75 14.10 -14.21
C LYS A 490 -13.59 13.07 -13.44
N ASP A 491 -14.60 13.52 -12.66
CA ASP A 491 -15.47 12.62 -11.91
C ASP A 491 -16.31 11.74 -12.85
N ILE A 492 -16.77 12.28 -13.97
CA ILE A 492 -17.46 11.53 -15.01
C ILE A 492 -16.52 10.47 -15.61
N ILE A 493 -15.29 10.84 -15.98
CA ILE A 493 -14.30 9.92 -16.55
C ILE A 493 -14.01 8.77 -15.57
N LEU A 494 -13.82 9.07 -14.29
CA LEU A 494 -13.59 8.06 -13.25
C LEU A 494 -14.80 7.14 -13.07
N SER A 495 -16.02 7.66 -13.19
CA SER A 495 -17.25 6.86 -13.05
C SER A 495 -17.43 5.83 -14.18
N LEU A 496 -16.77 6.00 -15.30
CA LEU A 496 -16.83 5.05 -16.43
C LEU A 496 -16.01 3.78 -16.20
N SER A 497 -15.11 3.80 -15.20
CA SER A 497 -14.22 2.65 -14.89
C SER A 497 -13.38 2.20 -16.08
N ILE A 498 -12.80 3.18 -16.78
CA ILE A 498 -11.87 2.92 -17.87
C ILE A 498 -10.62 2.25 -17.29
N GLU A 499 -10.19 1.17 -17.91
CA GLU A 499 -9.02 0.42 -17.49
C GLU A 499 -7.78 1.33 -17.43
N ASP A 500 -6.95 1.17 -16.41
CA ASP A 500 -5.75 1.98 -16.13
C ASP A 500 -5.99 3.50 -15.96
N CYS A 501 -7.24 3.94 -15.90
CA CYS A 501 -7.60 5.35 -15.76
C CYS A 501 -7.84 5.76 -14.29
N GLY A 502 -6.77 5.93 -13.53
CA GLY A 502 -6.85 6.50 -12.18
C GLY A 502 -7.00 8.04 -12.17
N PRO A 503 -7.14 8.67 -10.96
CA PRO A 503 -7.44 10.09 -10.82
C PRO A 503 -6.49 11.06 -11.55
N LYS A 504 -5.20 10.71 -11.64
CA LYS A 504 -4.21 11.55 -12.36
C LYS A 504 -4.38 11.49 -13.88
N ILE A 505 -4.68 10.30 -14.40
CA ILE A 505 -4.94 10.09 -15.83
C ILE A 505 -6.23 10.76 -16.22
N ALA A 506 -7.29 10.61 -15.41
CA ALA A 506 -8.56 11.28 -15.62
C ALA A 506 -8.42 12.80 -15.65
N GLU A 507 -7.57 13.38 -14.77
CA GLU A 507 -7.26 14.83 -14.78
C GLU A 507 -6.53 15.27 -16.05
N GLN A 508 -5.60 14.46 -16.55
CA GLN A 508 -4.89 14.76 -17.81
C GLN A 508 -5.85 14.71 -19.01
N ILE A 509 -6.74 13.71 -19.03
CA ILE A 509 -7.79 13.59 -20.05
C ILE A 509 -8.76 14.78 -19.97
N GLU A 510 -9.20 15.18 -18.78
CA GLU A 510 -10.05 16.36 -18.58
C GLU A 510 -9.40 17.61 -19.16
N LYS A 511 -8.14 17.88 -18.83
CA LYS A 511 -7.38 19.04 -19.36
C LYS A 511 -7.27 19.01 -20.87
N GLN A 512 -7.02 17.85 -21.46
CA GLN A 512 -6.98 17.70 -22.91
C GLN A 512 -8.33 17.97 -23.55
N LEU A 513 -9.41 17.46 -22.97
CA LEU A 513 -10.76 17.68 -23.47
C LEU A 513 -11.19 19.13 -23.43
N LEU A 514 -10.83 19.83 -22.36
CA LEU A 514 -11.25 21.21 -22.14
C LEU A 514 -10.39 22.22 -22.92
N TYR A 515 -9.09 21.93 -23.14
CA TYR A 515 -8.10 22.92 -23.63
C TYR A 515 -7.24 22.46 -24.81
N GLY A 516 -7.24 21.17 -25.16
CA GLY A 516 -6.39 20.63 -26.23
C GLY A 516 -4.88 20.63 -25.93
N ASN A 517 -4.47 20.84 -24.67
CA ASN A 517 -3.07 21.00 -24.26
C ASN A 517 -2.66 20.10 -23.08
N GLY A 518 -3.24 18.91 -22.99
CA GLY A 518 -2.87 17.92 -21.97
C GLY A 518 -1.43 17.45 -22.17
N ASP A 519 -0.61 17.51 -21.11
CA ASP A 519 0.72 16.91 -21.08
C ASP A 519 0.57 15.42 -20.72
N PHE A 520 0.50 14.57 -21.76
CA PHE A 520 0.18 13.16 -21.60
C PHE A 520 1.37 12.31 -21.16
N THR A 521 1.16 11.52 -20.13
CA THR A 521 1.94 10.29 -19.95
C THR A 521 1.50 9.25 -20.97
N HIS A 522 2.34 8.26 -21.28
CA HIS A 522 2.02 7.16 -22.23
C HIS A 522 0.70 6.44 -21.89
N LEU A 523 0.41 6.24 -20.59
CA LEU A 523 -0.84 5.64 -20.12
C LEU A 523 -2.05 6.57 -20.36
N ALA A 524 -1.90 7.87 -20.14
CA ALA A 524 -2.96 8.83 -20.41
C ALA A 524 -3.24 8.96 -21.92
N GLU A 525 -2.21 8.84 -22.77
CA GLU A 525 -2.37 8.82 -24.22
C GLU A 525 -3.14 7.57 -24.67
N LYS A 526 -2.83 6.40 -24.10
CA LYS A 526 -3.54 5.14 -24.37
C LYS A 526 -5.01 5.27 -23.96
N ALA A 527 -5.29 5.69 -22.73
CA ALA A 527 -6.64 5.88 -22.22
C ALA A 527 -7.41 6.95 -23.02
N TYR A 528 -6.74 8.04 -23.41
CA TYR A 528 -7.32 9.09 -24.26
C TYR A 528 -7.74 8.55 -25.64
N LYS A 529 -6.89 7.78 -26.32
CA LYS A 529 -7.22 7.15 -27.60
C LYS A 529 -8.44 6.23 -27.49
N TRP A 530 -8.56 5.50 -26.39
CA TRP A 530 -9.72 4.64 -26.13
C TRP A 530 -11.02 5.43 -25.95
N VAL A 531 -10.96 6.54 -25.26
CA VAL A 531 -12.12 7.41 -24.96
C VAL A 531 -12.53 8.25 -26.19
N PHE A 532 -11.59 8.53 -27.12
CA PHE A 532 -11.78 9.51 -28.20
C PHE A 532 -11.66 8.97 -29.63
N ASP A 533 -11.51 7.66 -29.78
CA ASP A 533 -11.85 7.04 -31.05
C ASP A 533 -13.33 7.33 -31.35
N ASP A 534 -13.64 7.87 -32.53
CA ASP A 534 -15.00 8.31 -32.90
C ASP A 534 -16.08 7.23 -32.78
N ASN A 535 -15.69 5.97 -32.64
CA ASN A 535 -16.55 4.81 -32.45
C ASN A 535 -16.42 4.13 -31.08
N SER A 536 -15.70 4.73 -30.10
CA SER A 536 -15.54 4.07 -28.81
C SER A 536 -16.83 4.05 -27.99
N GLU A 537 -17.08 2.94 -27.31
CA GLU A 537 -18.21 2.77 -26.40
C GLU A 537 -18.15 3.80 -25.26
N GLU A 538 -16.95 4.06 -24.75
CA GLU A 538 -16.69 5.00 -23.66
C GLU A 538 -17.08 6.43 -24.02
N ARG A 539 -16.77 6.89 -25.22
CA ARG A 539 -17.20 8.20 -25.72
C ARG A 539 -18.72 8.33 -25.74
N ASN A 540 -19.39 7.30 -26.25
CA ASN A 540 -20.88 7.29 -26.27
C ASN A 540 -21.44 7.30 -24.85
N ARG A 541 -20.83 6.62 -23.91
CA ARG A 541 -21.23 6.63 -22.50
C ARG A 541 -21.05 8.02 -21.88
N ILE A 542 -19.94 8.72 -22.13
CA ILE A 542 -19.76 10.12 -21.70
C ILE A 542 -20.88 11.01 -22.26
N LEU A 543 -21.12 10.93 -23.57
CA LEU A 543 -22.16 11.74 -24.21
C LEU A 543 -23.55 11.47 -23.62
N ASN A 544 -23.89 10.21 -23.36
CA ASN A 544 -25.14 9.84 -22.73
C ASN A 544 -25.28 10.44 -21.31
N ILE A 545 -24.20 10.41 -20.53
CA ILE A 545 -24.17 11.03 -19.19
C ILE A 545 -24.36 12.55 -19.30
N LEU A 546 -23.64 13.21 -20.22
CA LEU A 546 -23.77 14.65 -20.44
C LEU A 546 -25.20 15.05 -20.84
N ILE A 547 -25.82 14.28 -21.76
CA ILE A 547 -27.21 14.49 -22.19
C ILE A 547 -28.15 14.27 -20.98
N GLY A 548 -27.99 13.18 -20.24
CA GLY A 548 -28.81 12.88 -19.05
C GLY A 548 -28.72 13.94 -17.96
N LEU A 549 -27.55 14.55 -17.78
CA LEU A 549 -27.34 15.66 -16.84
C LEU A 549 -27.72 17.04 -17.41
N ASN A 550 -28.08 17.11 -18.69
CA ASN A 550 -28.31 18.37 -19.43
C ASN A 550 -27.10 19.33 -19.33
N MET A 551 -25.89 18.80 -19.50
CA MET A 551 -24.62 19.50 -19.42
C MET A 551 -23.82 19.36 -20.72
N THR A 552 -22.95 20.35 -20.97
CA THR A 552 -22.03 20.37 -22.10
C THR A 552 -20.58 20.45 -21.64
N TYR A 553 -19.62 20.17 -22.52
CA TYR A 553 -18.19 20.41 -22.23
C TYR A 553 -17.92 21.88 -21.84
N ASP A 554 -18.62 22.82 -22.48
CA ASP A 554 -18.46 24.25 -22.16
C ASP A 554 -18.91 24.61 -20.75
N ASP A 555 -19.89 23.89 -20.19
CA ASP A 555 -20.31 24.09 -18.80
C ASP A 555 -19.23 23.64 -17.83
N PHE A 556 -18.56 22.53 -18.11
CA PHE A 556 -17.42 22.07 -17.31
C PHE A 556 -16.22 23.00 -17.49
N LYS A 557 -15.95 23.48 -18.67
CA LYS A 557 -14.89 24.45 -18.92
C LYS A 557 -15.09 25.73 -18.12
N LYS A 558 -16.31 26.29 -18.13
CA LYS A 558 -16.66 27.46 -17.32
C LYS A 558 -16.47 27.22 -15.82
N LYS A 559 -16.83 26.03 -15.32
CA LYS A 559 -16.59 25.66 -13.92
C LYS A 559 -15.11 25.60 -13.61
N PHE A 560 -14.34 24.92 -14.44
CA PHE A 560 -12.89 24.76 -14.29
C PHE A 560 -12.16 26.11 -14.33
N ASP A 561 -12.48 26.98 -15.30
CA ASP A 561 -11.92 28.33 -15.43
C ASP A 561 -12.22 29.17 -14.19
N LYS A 562 -13.45 29.09 -13.65
CA LYS A 562 -13.85 29.81 -12.45
C LYS A 562 -13.11 29.33 -11.20
N GLU A 563 -12.82 28.04 -11.10
CA GLU A 563 -11.97 27.49 -10.03
C GLU A 563 -10.51 27.88 -10.23
N ALA A 564 -9.99 27.79 -11.44
CA ALA A 564 -8.64 28.21 -11.79
C ALA A 564 -8.42 29.72 -11.52
N GLU A 565 -9.40 30.57 -11.85
CA GLU A 565 -9.39 31.99 -11.47
C GLU A 565 -9.37 32.22 -9.97
N LYS A 566 -10.19 31.48 -9.22
CA LYS A 566 -10.16 31.53 -7.74
C LYS A 566 -8.78 31.17 -7.21
N VAL A 567 -8.16 30.11 -7.74
CA VAL A 567 -6.81 29.67 -7.35
C VAL A 567 -5.75 30.66 -7.80
N SER A 568 -5.87 31.26 -8.99
CA SER A 568 -4.90 32.25 -9.50
C SER A 568 -4.97 33.58 -8.74
N ASN A 569 -6.14 33.95 -8.24
CA ASN A 569 -6.35 35.14 -7.43
C ASN A 569 -5.91 34.98 -5.97
N GLN A 570 -5.66 33.74 -5.53
CA GLN A 570 -5.11 33.49 -4.21
C GLN A 570 -3.61 33.71 -4.17
N ILE A 571 -3.14 34.33 -3.10
CA ILE A 571 -1.72 34.58 -2.87
C ILE A 571 -1.06 33.27 -2.42
N PRO A 572 -0.09 32.71 -3.16
CA PRO A 572 0.59 31.49 -2.77
C PRO A 572 1.49 31.71 -1.56
N VAL A 573 1.27 30.92 -0.52
CA VAL A 573 1.98 31.05 0.77
C VAL A 573 2.60 29.74 1.22
N ILE A 574 3.68 29.85 2.00
CA ILE A 574 4.26 28.74 2.77
C ILE A 574 3.97 29.00 4.24
N LEU A 575 3.52 27.97 4.95
CA LEU A 575 3.27 28.02 6.38
C LEU A 575 4.37 27.28 7.15
N THR A 576 4.93 27.93 8.20
CA THR A 576 5.97 27.34 9.05
C THR A 576 5.72 27.69 10.52
N GLY A 577 5.99 26.76 11.45
CA GLY A 577 5.57 26.88 12.85
C GLY A 577 4.07 26.64 13.03
N GLU A 578 3.58 26.57 14.26
CA GLU A 578 2.16 26.48 14.55
C GLU A 578 1.54 27.86 14.71
N PRO A 579 0.33 28.11 14.18
CA PRO A 579 -0.32 29.42 14.31
C PRO A 579 -0.68 29.71 15.77
N ASN A 580 -0.31 30.89 16.28
CA ASN A 580 -0.58 31.24 17.67
C ASN A 580 -2.07 31.56 17.95
N ASN A 581 -2.83 31.98 16.92
CA ASN A 581 -4.19 32.46 17.04
C ASN A 581 -5.23 31.53 16.36
N TYR A 582 -4.82 30.37 15.87
CA TYR A 582 -5.66 29.39 15.18
C TYR A 582 -5.35 28.00 15.70
N ALA A 583 -6.34 27.12 15.76
CA ALA A 583 -6.13 25.75 16.24
C ALA A 583 -5.24 24.91 15.30
N SER A 584 -5.17 25.29 14.02
CA SER A 584 -4.32 24.62 13.02
C SER A 584 -4.01 25.52 11.81
N LYS A 585 -3.03 25.13 11.01
CA LYS A 585 -2.74 25.75 9.71
C LYS A 585 -3.93 25.65 8.73
N GLY A 586 -4.73 24.58 8.86
CA GLY A 586 -5.96 24.39 8.08
C GLY A 586 -6.99 25.44 8.44
N GLU A 587 -7.23 25.69 9.72
CA GLU A 587 -8.13 26.75 10.20
C GLU A 587 -7.66 28.14 9.78
N PHE A 588 -6.34 28.40 9.86
CA PHE A 588 -5.77 29.65 9.35
C PHE A 588 -6.14 29.88 7.88
N LEU A 589 -5.99 28.87 7.02
CA LEU A 589 -6.34 28.98 5.59
C LEU A 589 -7.86 29.11 5.37
N GLN A 590 -8.68 28.45 6.16
CA GLN A 590 -10.14 28.58 6.09
C GLN A 590 -10.60 30.00 6.46
N CYS A 591 -9.99 30.57 7.50
CA CYS A 591 -10.28 31.97 7.91
C CYS A 591 -9.66 33.01 6.97
N ASN A 592 -8.68 32.62 6.15
CA ASN A 592 -7.96 33.50 5.23
C ASN A 592 -8.02 32.97 3.78
N PRO A 593 -9.19 32.96 3.14
CA PRO A 593 -9.41 32.34 1.84
C PRO A 593 -8.64 33.02 0.68
N GLN A 594 -8.05 34.19 0.90
CA GLN A 594 -7.15 34.87 -0.05
C GLN A 594 -5.79 34.20 -0.17
N TYR A 595 -5.45 33.24 0.70
CA TYR A 595 -4.19 32.52 0.65
C TYR A 595 -4.37 31.09 0.19
N ARG A 596 -3.43 30.56 -0.59
CA ARG A 596 -3.31 29.13 -0.92
C ARG A 596 -1.96 28.58 -0.53
N LEU A 597 -1.96 27.37 -0.02
CA LEU A 597 -0.72 26.68 0.31
C LEU A 597 0.04 26.30 -0.95
N THR A 598 1.36 26.54 -0.97
CA THR A 598 2.24 26.05 -2.03
C THR A 598 3.50 25.41 -1.47
N GLY A 599 4.01 24.37 -2.15
CA GLY A 599 5.35 23.81 -1.93
C GLY A 599 6.44 24.47 -2.82
N SER A 600 6.02 25.26 -3.81
CA SER A 600 6.90 25.81 -4.84
C SER A 600 7.54 27.14 -4.43
N TRP A 601 8.85 27.14 -4.24
CA TRP A 601 9.64 28.34 -3.98
C TRP A 601 9.81 29.28 -5.18
N LYS A 602 9.27 28.91 -6.35
CA LYS A 602 9.25 29.78 -7.54
C LYS A 602 8.06 30.73 -7.53
N GLU A 603 6.95 30.34 -6.92
CA GLU A 603 5.70 31.09 -6.92
C GLU A 603 5.33 31.72 -5.57
N VAL A 604 5.91 31.25 -4.46
CA VAL A 604 5.58 31.74 -3.11
C VAL A 604 5.78 33.25 -2.99
N LYS A 605 4.78 33.91 -2.40
CA LYS A 605 4.81 35.36 -2.15
C LYS A 605 5.01 35.70 -0.69
N ILE A 606 4.45 34.90 0.23
CA ILE A 606 4.52 35.15 1.68
C ILE A 606 4.84 33.84 2.39
N VAL A 607 5.69 33.93 3.41
CA VAL A 607 5.89 32.84 4.37
C VAL A 607 5.32 33.27 5.72
N PHE A 608 4.33 32.51 6.21
CA PHE A 608 3.78 32.73 7.55
C PHE A 608 4.55 31.91 8.58
N THR A 609 4.76 32.49 9.76
CA THR A 609 5.49 31.89 10.88
C THR A 609 4.88 32.32 12.20
N ASN A 610 5.14 31.55 13.27
CA ASN A 610 4.80 31.92 14.65
C ASN A 610 5.87 32.80 15.33
N SER A 611 7.06 32.95 14.73
CA SER A 611 8.14 33.80 15.25
C SER A 611 9.03 34.31 14.13
N LEU A 612 9.25 35.62 14.08
CA LEU A 612 10.13 36.27 13.10
C LEU A 612 11.60 35.89 13.31
N ASP A 613 11.99 35.54 14.53
CA ASP A 613 13.36 35.13 14.88
C ASP A 613 13.61 33.64 14.61
N SER A 614 12.61 32.92 14.10
CA SER A 614 12.73 31.50 13.76
C SER A 614 13.84 31.24 12.75
N ASN A 615 14.69 30.24 13.01
CA ASN A 615 15.78 29.80 12.16
C ASN A 615 15.50 28.49 11.39
N THR A 616 14.23 28.16 11.18
CA THR A 616 13.85 27.00 10.37
C THR A 616 14.42 27.11 8.95
N SER A 617 14.60 25.97 8.29
CA SER A 617 15.06 25.90 6.89
C SER A 617 14.19 26.72 5.93
N LYS A 618 12.88 26.75 6.18
CA LYS A 618 11.92 27.56 5.41
C LYS A 618 12.15 29.06 5.62
N MET A 619 12.42 29.49 6.85
CA MET A 619 12.70 30.88 7.19
C MET A 619 14.03 31.36 6.61
N LYS A 620 15.07 30.54 6.69
CA LYS A 620 16.37 30.83 6.04
C LYS A 620 16.19 31.03 4.54
N LYS A 621 15.50 30.09 3.89
CA LYS A 621 15.24 30.14 2.44
C LYS A 621 14.35 31.32 2.01
N ALA A 622 13.40 31.71 2.86
CA ALA A 622 12.59 32.90 2.63
C ALA A 622 13.43 34.18 2.66
N ARG A 623 14.34 34.31 3.64
CA ARG A 623 15.28 35.44 3.74
C ARG A 623 16.26 35.48 2.56
N GLU A 624 16.85 34.32 2.19
CA GLU A 624 17.75 34.21 1.04
C GLU A 624 17.09 34.64 -0.29
N LYS A 625 15.79 34.37 -0.44
CA LYS A 625 15.02 34.71 -1.62
C LYS A 625 14.29 36.06 -1.55
N ASN A 626 14.47 36.83 -0.47
CA ASN A 626 13.76 38.09 -0.19
C ASN A 626 12.23 37.94 -0.26
N ILE A 627 11.68 36.83 0.22
CA ILE A 627 10.25 36.60 0.27
C ILE A 627 9.69 37.22 1.55
N GLU A 628 8.54 37.87 1.44
CA GLU A 628 7.86 38.49 2.56
C GLU A 628 7.55 37.46 3.67
N ILE A 629 7.87 37.81 4.91
CA ILE A 629 7.61 36.98 6.09
C ILE A 629 6.59 37.69 6.97
N ARG A 630 5.54 36.97 7.35
CA ARG A 630 4.49 37.47 8.25
C ARG A 630 4.29 36.54 9.44
N LEU A 631 3.80 37.11 10.53
CA LEU A 631 3.22 36.32 11.64
C LEU A 631 1.83 35.84 11.26
N TYR A 632 1.45 34.68 11.82
CA TYR A 632 0.08 34.16 11.66
C TYR A 632 -0.97 35.13 12.19
#